data_11d93580d36add09d13c39a96780eaff
#
_entry.id   11d93580d36add09d13c39a96780eaff
#
_cell.length_a   1.000
_cell.length_b   1.000
_cell.length_c   1.000
_cell.angle_alpha   90.00
_cell.angle_beta   90.00
_cell.angle_gamma   90.00
#
_symmetry.space_group_name_H-M   'P 1'
#
loop_
_entity.id
_entity.type
_entity.pdbx_description
1 polymer ?
#
loop_
_entity_poly.entity_id
_entity_poly.type
_entity_poly.pdbx_seq_one_letter_code
_entity_poly.pdbx_strand_id
1 'polypeptide(L)'
;MKHISILDEEIKGLDYIKARLEERDTLVSVIKSFEDLKNLQTSTLVVSEKKIKSDNEIINIARSLKIKKVILIDNQSKEFSVKKELGEALIKIKHPSNDIYGMEVFLSFCVEGQKFLTGSKESLSLKNLAKKVASTDVTVFINGPTGTGKEVVANYIHDNSSRAENPFVAVNCAAIPENMLEAILFGHEKGSFTGASNANKGIFRAADTGTLLLDEISEMPLSLQAKL
;
A
#
# COMPACT_ATOMS: atom_id res chain seq x y z
N MET A 1 0.94 -10.67 -0.05
CA MET A 1 1.75 -10.18 -1.19
C MET A 1 0.91 -10.15 -2.45
N LYS A 2 0.96 -9.08 -3.25
CA LYS A 2 0.33 -9.09 -4.57
C LYS A 2 1.14 -9.97 -5.51
N HIS A 3 0.45 -10.85 -6.21
CA HIS A 3 1.04 -11.71 -7.23
C HIS A 3 0.59 -11.22 -8.61
N ILE A 4 1.54 -10.85 -9.45
CA ILE A 4 1.32 -10.42 -10.83
C ILE A 4 1.78 -11.53 -11.76
N SER A 5 0.92 -11.93 -12.68
CA SER A 5 1.31 -12.80 -13.78
C SER A 5 1.41 -12.00 -15.08
N ILE A 6 2.51 -12.16 -15.78
CA ILE A 6 2.78 -11.50 -17.06
C ILE A 6 2.86 -12.57 -18.14
N LEU A 7 2.01 -12.46 -19.17
CA LEU A 7 2.08 -13.36 -20.32
C LEU A 7 3.26 -12.95 -21.20
N ASP A 8 4.22 -13.87 -21.37
CA ASP A 8 5.47 -13.68 -22.12
C ASP A 8 5.22 -13.77 -23.63
N GLU A 9 4.45 -12.83 -24.15
CA GLU A 9 4.26 -12.70 -25.60
C GLU A 9 4.14 -11.22 -25.96
N GLU A 10 4.95 -10.76 -26.91
CA GLU A 10 4.92 -9.41 -27.50
C GLU A 10 5.11 -8.23 -26.54
N ILE A 11 5.62 -8.46 -25.32
CA ILE A 11 5.96 -7.39 -24.38
C ILE A 11 7.48 -7.15 -24.44
N LYS A 12 7.90 -5.99 -24.92
CA LYS A 12 9.33 -5.63 -24.93
C LYS A 12 9.85 -5.33 -23.52
N GLY A 13 11.09 -5.77 -23.24
CA GLY A 13 11.77 -5.45 -21.99
C GLY A 13 11.19 -6.16 -20.77
N LEU A 14 10.68 -7.37 -20.94
CA LEU A 14 10.04 -8.15 -19.88
C LEU A 14 10.92 -8.32 -18.64
N ASP A 15 12.23 -8.61 -18.83
CA ASP A 15 13.17 -8.75 -17.72
C ASP A 15 13.31 -7.44 -16.92
N TYR A 16 13.34 -6.29 -17.60
CA TYR A 16 13.34 -4.99 -16.96
C TYR A 16 12.06 -4.74 -16.16
N ILE A 17 10.89 -5.01 -16.77
CA ILE A 17 9.59 -4.89 -16.11
C ILE A 17 9.54 -5.76 -14.87
N LYS A 18 9.97 -7.02 -14.97
CA LYS A 18 10.00 -7.97 -13.85
C LYS A 18 10.89 -7.44 -12.73
N ALA A 19 12.13 -7.06 -13.02
CA ALA A 19 13.06 -6.51 -12.02
C ALA A 19 12.47 -5.28 -11.32
N ARG A 20 11.88 -4.35 -12.07
CA ARG A 20 11.26 -3.12 -11.51
C ARG A 20 10.03 -3.41 -10.64
N LEU A 21 9.26 -4.45 -10.92
CA LEU A 21 8.13 -4.87 -10.10
C LEU A 21 8.60 -5.61 -8.83
N GLU A 22 9.62 -6.45 -8.94
CA GLU A 22 10.23 -7.14 -7.80
C GLU A 22 10.90 -6.16 -6.82
N GLU A 23 11.57 -5.11 -7.32
CA GLU A 23 12.07 -3.99 -6.51
C GLU A 23 10.95 -3.29 -5.71
N ARG A 24 9.70 -3.37 -6.18
CA ARG A 24 8.51 -2.81 -5.53
C ARG A 24 7.78 -3.83 -4.64
N ASP A 25 8.48 -4.85 -4.17
CA ASP A 25 7.96 -5.91 -3.27
C ASP A 25 6.72 -6.63 -3.85
N THR A 26 6.76 -6.89 -5.14
CA THR A 26 5.70 -7.58 -5.88
C THR A 26 6.21 -8.94 -6.36
N LEU A 27 5.46 -10.00 -6.09
CA LEU A 27 5.77 -11.31 -6.65
C LEU A 27 5.37 -11.36 -8.11
N VAL A 28 6.30 -11.66 -9.02
CA VAL A 28 6.07 -11.69 -10.46
C VAL A 28 6.30 -13.08 -11.01
N SER A 29 5.30 -13.62 -11.70
CA SER A 29 5.42 -14.84 -12.50
C SER A 29 5.27 -14.54 -13.98
N VAL A 30 6.24 -14.96 -14.76
CA VAL A 30 6.16 -14.93 -16.22
C VAL A 30 5.54 -16.25 -16.67
N ILE A 31 4.45 -16.18 -17.41
CA ILE A 31 3.69 -17.33 -17.90
C ILE A 31 3.75 -17.40 -19.43
N LYS A 32 3.68 -18.59 -19.99
CA LYS A 32 3.68 -18.81 -21.44
C LYS A 32 2.28 -19.01 -22.02
N SER A 33 1.33 -19.39 -21.17
CA SER A 33 -0.05 -19.63 -21.59
C SER A 33 -1.03 -19.25 -20.46
N PHE A 34 -2.31 -19.06 -20.81
CA PHE A 34 -3.36 -18.84 -19.81
C PHE A 34 -3.62 -20.09 -18.94
N GLU A 35 -3.20 -21.28 -19.38
CA GLU A 35 -3.32 -22.51 -18.60
C GLU A 35 -2.45 -22.49 -17.35
N ASP A 36 -1.27 -21.83 -17.42
CA ASP A 36 -0.34 -21.69 -16.30
C ASP A 36 -0.96 -20.95 -15.12
N LEU A 37 -1.95 -20.06 -15.38
CA LEU A 37 -2.67 -19.31 -14.35
C LEU A 37 -3.47 -20.19 -13.38
N LYS A 38 -3.89 -21.40 -13.80
CA LYS A 38 -4.70 -22.30 -12.95
C LYS A 38 -3.98 -22.71 -11.66
N ASN A 39 -2.65 -22.69 -11.67
CA ASN A 39 -1.80 -23.08 -10.55
C ASN A 39 -1.26 -21.88 -9.77
N LEU A 40 -1.64 -20.64 -10.12
CA LEU A 40 -1.13 -19.41 -9.54
C LEU A 40 -2.27 -18.59 -8.88
N GLN A 41 -1.98 -18.05 -7.70
CA GLN A 41 -2.90 -17.09 -7.05
C GLN A 41 -2.68 -15.67 -7.59
N THR A 42 -3.01 -15.46 -8.86
CA THR A 42 -2.79 -14.19 -9.55
C THR A 42 -3.83 -13.14 -9.14
N SER A 43 -3.37 -11.99 -8.66
CA SER A 43 -4.24 -10.84 -8.36
C SER A 43 -4.36 -9.88 -9.56
N THR A 44 -3.29 -9.74 -10.33
CA THR A 44 -3.21 -8.88 -11.51
C THR A 44 -2.59 -9.64 -12.67
N LEU A 45 -3.26 -9.61 -13.81
CA LEU A 45 -2.78 -10.23 -15.06
C LEU A 45 -2.36 -9.14 -16.04
N VAL A 46 -1.15 -9.24 -16.57
CA VAL A 46 -0.61 -8.36 -17.60
C VAL A 46 -0.50 -9.13 -18.90
N VAL A 47 -1.05 -8.58 -19.97
CA VAL A 47 -1.07 -9.20 -21.29
C VAL A 47 -0.82 -8.14 -22.37
N SER A 48 -0.11 -8.48 -23.44
CA SER A 48 -0.03 -7.62 -24.62
C SER A 48 -1.41 -7.43 -25.26
N GLU A 49 -1.80 -6.17 -25.53
CA GLU A 49 -3.07 -5.88 -26.22
C GLU A 49 -3.15 -6.59 -27.58
N LYS A 50 -2.00 -6.79 -28.25
CA LYS A 50 -1.91 -7.47 -29.56
C LYS A 50 -2.27 -8.95 -29.52
N LYS A 51 -2.16 -9.57 -28.33
CA LYS A 51 -2.48 -11.00 -28.13
C LYS A 51 -3.97 -11.27 -27.97
N ILE A 52 -4.74 -10.27 -27.57
CA ILE A 52 -6.16 -10.43 -27.24
C ILE A 52 -7.01 -10.07 -28.44
N LYS A 53 -7.92 -11.00 -28.84
CA LYS A 53 -8.86 -10.78 -29.96
C LYS A 53 -10.02 -9.87 -29.58
N SER A 54 -10.45 -9.94 -28.31
CA SER A 54 -11.53 -9.09 -27.80
C SER A 54 -11.42 -8.93 -26.28
N ASP A 55 -11.90 -7.80 -25.75
CA ASP A 55 -11.96 -7.55 -24.31
C ASP A 55 -12.77 -8.60 -23.57
N ASN A 56 -13.86 -9.09 -24.17
CA ASN A 56 -14.70 -10.12 -23.58
C ASN A 56 -13.96 -11.43 -23.34
N GLU A 57 -13.04 -11.79 -24.20
CA GLU A 57 -12.21 -13.00 -24.04
C GLU A 57 -11.40 -12.92 -22.75
N ILE A 58 -10.63 -11.85 -22.56
CA ILE A 58 -9.75 -11.71 -21.40
C ILE A 58 -10.55 -11.50 -20.09
N ILE A 59 -11.69 -10.82 -20.16
CA ILE A 59 -12.60 -10.62 -19.03
C ILE A 59 -13.16 -11.96 -18.56
N ASN A 60 -13.56 -12.84 -19.47
CA ASN A 60 -14.06 -14.16 -19.13
C ASN A 60 -12.98 -15.04 -18.49
N ILE A 61 -11.75 -15.00 -19.02
CA ILE A 61 -10.61 -15.69 -18.41
C ILE A 61 -10.37 -15.15 -16.99
N ALA A 62 -10.32 -13.83 -16.82
CA ALA A 62 -10.09 -13.21 -15.51
C ALA A 62 -11.19 -13.58 -14.49
N ARG A 63 -12.46 -13.59 -14.90
CA ARG A 63 -13.58 -13.99 -14.03
C ARG A 63 -13.50 -15.45 -13.62
N SER A 64 -13.22 -16.35 -14.55
CA SER A 64 -13.11 -17.80 -14.26
C SER A 64 -11.99 -18.11 -13.26
N LEU A 65 -10.91 -17.34 -13.28
CA LEU A 65 -9.75 -17.48 -12.42
C LEU A 65 -9.75 -16.54 -11.21
N LYS A 66 -10.83 -15.77 -10.99
CA LYS A 66 -10.97 -14.79 -9.89
C LYS A 66 -9.86 -13.73 -9.86
N ILE A 67 -9.32 -13.38 -11.03
CA ILE A 67 -8.32 -12.32 -11.18
C ILE A 67 -9.03 -10.96 -11.02
N LYS A 68 -8.52 -10.12 -10.12
CA LYS A 68 -9.17 -8.83 -9.77
C LYS A 68 -8.90 -7.72 -10.78
N LYS A 69 -7.74 -7.74 -11.43
CA LYS A 69 -7.29 -6.69 -12.34
C LYS A 69 -6.62 -7.29 -13.58
N VAL A 70 -6.94 -6.77 -14.73
CA VAL A 70 -6.26 -7.05 -16.01
C VAL A 70 -5.67 -5.77 -16.56
N ILE A 71 -4.41 -5.83 -16.98
CA ILE A 71 -3.73 -4.73 -17.65
C ILE A 71 -3.36 -5.20 -19.06
N LEU A 72 -3.96 -4.57 -20.06
CA LEU A 72 -3.58 -4.74 -21.45
C LEU A 72 -2.54 -3.68 -21.79
N ILE A 73 -1.37 -4.13 -22.22
CA ILE A 73 -0.25 -3.24 -22.55
C ILE A 73 0.11 -3.32 -24.04
N ASP A 74 0.31 -2.15 -24.67
CA ASP A 74 1.06 -2.01 -25.91
C ASP A 74 2.24 -1.07 -25.68
N ASN A 75 3.38 -1.63 -25.29
CA ASN A 75 4.62 -0.88 -25.04
C ASN A 75 5.48 -0.66 -26.30
N GLN A 76 4.86 -0.74 -27.46
CA GLN A 76 5.44 -0.44 -28.78
C GLN A 76 4.55 0.52 -29.56
N SER A 77 3.57 1.13 -28.94
CA SER A 77 2.71 2.16 -29.54
C SER A 77 3.51 3.41 -29.91
N LYS A 78 2.99 4.22 -30.81
CA LYS A 78 3.54 5.55 -31.13
C LYS A 78 3.05 6.62 -30.16
N GLU A 79 1.94 6.38 -29.48
CA GLU A 79 1.25 7.34 -28.63
C GLU A 79 1.09 6.80 -27.22
N PHE A 80 1.11 7.70 -26.23
CA PHE A 80 0.77 7.39 -24.86
C PHE A 80 -0.75 7.51 -24.65
N SER A 81 -1.34 6.48 -24.10
CA SER A 81 -2.74 6.55 -23.64
C SER A 81 -3.01 5.58 -22.49
N VAL A 82 -3.94 5.97 -21.62
CA VAL A 82 -4.45 5.13 -20.53
C VAL A 82 -5.97 5.16 -20.59
N LYS A 83 -6.60 3.99 -20.66
CA LYS A 83 -8.05 3.83 -20.57
C LYS A 83 -8.38 2.89 -19.43
N LYS A 84 -9.31 3.30 -18.56
CA LYS A 84 -9.81 2.51 -17.44
C LYS A 84 -11.24 2.09 -17.74
N GLU A 85 -11.53 0.82 -17.63
CA GLU A 85 -12.84 0.22 -17.92
C GLU A 85 -13.27 -0.68 -16.77
N LEU A 86 -14.54 -0.97 -16.66
CA LEU A 86 -15.12 -1.87 -15.65
C LEU A 86 -14.75 -1.52 -14.20
N GLY A 87 -14.78 -0.24 -13.85
CA GLY A 87 -14.39 0.20 -12.50
C GLY A 87 -12.93 -0.11 -12.19
N GLU A 88 -12.04 0.06 -13.18
CA GLU A 88 -10.59 -0.20 -13.12
C GLU A 88 -10.18 -1.69 -13.05
N ALA A 89 -11.13 -2.62 -13.22
CA ALA A 89 -10.81 -4.04 -13.35
C ALA A 89 -10.10 -4.36 -14.69
N LEU A 90 -10.31 -3.54 -15.73
CA LEU A 90 -9.60 -3.60 -17.00
C LEU A 90 -8.94 -2.25 -17.27
N ILE A 91 -7.62 -2.25 -17.44
CA ILE A 91 -6.82 -1.07 -17.75
C ILE A 91 -6.06 -1.33 -19.04
N LYS A 92 -6.17 -0.42 -20.00
CA LYS A 92 -5.43 -0.44 -21.27
C LYS A 92 -4.41 0.65 -21.27
N ILE A 93 -3.15 0.30 -21.48
CA ILE A 93 -2.02 1.22 -21.47
C ILE A 93 -1.22 1.08 -22.75
N LYS A 94 -1.05 2.20 -23.43
CA LYS A 94 -0.20 2.29 -24.64
C LYS A 94 0.91 3.29 -24.36
N HIS A 95 2.13 2.94 -24.73
CA HIS A 95 3.25 3.88 -24.65
C HIS A 95 4.36 3.49 -25.63
N PRO A 96 5.19 4.46 -26.07
CA PRO A 96 6.38 4.18 -26.88
C PRO A 96 7.41 3.35 -26.11
N SER A 97 8.20 2.55 -26.83
CA SER A 97 9.21 1.66 -26.22
C SER A 97 10.27 2.40 -25.39
N ASN A 98 10.55 3.66 -25.73
CA ASN A 98 11.56 4.49 -25.08
C ASN A 98 10.95 5.50 -24.10
N ASP A 99 9.66 5.42 -23.81
CA ASP A 99 8.95 6.31 -22.91
C ASP A 99 9.08 5.81 -21.47
N ILE A 100 10.02 6.42 -20.73
CA ILE A 100 10.25 6.12 -19.31
C ILE A 100 9.03 6.48 -18.49
N TYR A 101 8.34 7.57 -18.80
CA TYR A 101 7.15 8.00 -18.05
C TYR A 101 5.97 7.04 -18.28
N GLY A 102 5.73 6.63 -19.51
CA GLY A 102 4.71 5.63 -19.84
C GLY A 102 4.98 4.30 -19.13
N MET A 103 6.23 3.87 -19.07
CA MET A 103 6.65 2.68 -18.33
C MET A 103 6.38 2.84 -16.82
N GLU A 104 6.72 3.98 -16.20
CA GLU A 104 6.47 4.22 -14.78
C GLU A 104 4.96 4.28 -14.47
N VAL A 105 4.15 4.85 -15.35
CA VAL A 105 2.69 4.82 -15.23
C VAL A 105 2.18 3.37 -15.28
N PHE A 106 2.64 2.57 -16.23
CA PHE A 106 2.29 1.14 -16.30
C PHE A 106 2.66 0.40 -15.00
N LEU A 107 3.90 0.55 -14.53
CA LEU A 107 4.36 -0.07 -13.30
C LEU A 107 3.53 0.38 -12.09
N SER A 108 3.10 1.65 -12.04
CA SER A 108 2.24 2.15 -10.96
C SER A 108 0.89 1.44 -10.91
N PHE A 109 0.25 1.19 -12.06
CA PHE A 109 -1.00 0.43 -12.12
C PHE A 109 -0.83 -1.04 -11.72
N CYS A 110 0.32 -1.63 -12.00
CA CYS A 110 0.64 -2.99 -11.55
C CYS A 110 0.68 -3.09 -10.02
N VAL A 111 1.27 -2.08 -9.34
CA VAL A 111 1.42 -2.05 -7.87
C VAL A 111 0.33 -1.27 -7.14
N GLU A 112 -0.65 -0.71 -7.86
CA GLU A 112 -1.75 0.05 -7.29
C GLU A 112 -2.45 -0.69 -6.15
N GLY A 113 -2.78 0.07 -5.08
CA GLY A 113 -3.30 -0.49 -3.82
C GLY A 113 -2.20 -0.92 -2.84
N GLN A 114 -0.91 -0.79 -3.15
CA GLN A 114 0.13 -0.78 -2.15
C GLN A 114 0.18 0.62 -1.51
N LYS A 115 0.01 0.69 -0.20
CA LYS A 115 0.04 1.96 0.54
C LYS A 115 1.45 2.57 0.56
N PHE A 116 2.51 1.74 0.55
CA PHE A 116 3.90 2.17 0.57
C PHE A 116 4.60 1.80 -0.75
N LEU A 117 4.64 2.73 -1.68
CA LEU A 117 5.36 2.61 -2.94
C LEU A 117 6.80 3.10 -2.77
N THR A 118 7.73 2.39 -3.38
CA THR A 118 9.17 2.75 -3.36
C THR A 118 9.66 2.94 -4.78
N GLY A 119 10.33 4.07 -5.05
CA GLY A 119 10.91 4.39 -6.35
C GLY A 119 12.44 4.55 -6.33
N SER A 120 13.06 4.63 -5.15
CA SER A 120 14.51 4.76 -4.98
C SER A 120 15.08 3.63 -4.13
N LYS A 121 16.41 3.44 -4.17
CA LYS A 121 17.11 2.45 -3.33
C LYS A 121 16.95 2.75 -1.84
N GLU A 122 16.96 4.02 -1.47
CA GLU A 122 16.79 4.49 -0.09
C GLU A 122 15.38 4.14 0.43
N SER A 123 14.35 4.43 -0.37
CA SER A 123 12.96 4.07 -0.01
C SER A 123 12.78 2.56 0.11
N LEU A 124 13.42 1.77 -0.77
CA LEU A 124 13.39 0.31 -0.69
C LEU A 124 14.09 -0.20 0.57
N SER A 125 15.25 0.38 0.93
CA SER A 125 15.96 0.05 2.17
C SER A 125 15.12 0.38 3.40
N LEU A 126 14.45 1.54 3.42
CA LEU A 126 13.51 1.92 4.48
C LEU A 126 12.34 0.93 4.58
N LYS A 127 11.75 0.55 3.45
CA LYS A 127 10.66 -0.42 3.41
C LYS A 127 11.08 -1.78 3.96
N ASN A 128 12.27 -2.26 3.60
CA ASN A 128 12.83 -3.52 4.10
C ASN A 128 13.12 -3.45 5.60
N LEU A 129 13.61 -2.31 6.11
CA LEU A 129 13.79 -2.09 7.54
C LEU A 129 12.44 -2.10 8.27
N ALA A 130 11.45 -1.36 7.76
CA ALA A 130 10.10 -1.32 8.33
C ALA A 130 9.47 -2.73 8.39
N LYS A 131 9.68 -3.56 7.36
CA LYS A 131 9.22 -4.96 7.35
C LYS A 131 9.88 -5.82 8.42
N LYS A 132 11.20 -5.64 8.65
CA LYS A 132 11.92 -6.35 9.73
C LYS A 132 11.40 -5.91 11.10
N VAL A 133 11.19 -4.62 11.31
CA VAL A 133 10.66 -4.07 12.56
C VAL A 133 9.24 -4.57 12.82
N ALA A 134 8.41 -4.65 11.78
CA ALA A 134 7.03 -5.16 11.89
C ALA A 134 6.92 -6.59 12.45
N SER A 135 7.96 -7.40 12.33
CA SER A 135 8.00 -8.76 12.91
C SER A 135 8.35 -8.79 14.39
N THR A 136 8.54 -7.65 15.04
CA THR A 136 8.91 -7.50 16.44
C THR A 136 7.88 -6.67 17.21
N ASP A 137 7.88 -6.78 18.54
CA ASP A 137 7.00 -6.01 19.43
C ASP A 137 7.69 -4.79 20.06
N VAL A 138 8.64 -4.18 19.36
CA VAL A 138 9.36 -3.01 19.86
C VAL A 138 8.61 -1.71 19.57
N THR A 139 8.78 -0.72 20.43
CA THR A 139 8.34 0.64 20.15
C THR A 139 9.21 1.23 19.02
N VAL A 140 8.57 1.83 18.03
CA VAL A 140 9.23 2.40 16.85
C VAL A 140 9.14 3.91 16.87
N PHE A 141 10.27 4.59 16.72
CA PHE A 141 10.32 6.03 16.54
C PHE A 141 10.62 6.35 15.07
N ILE A 142 9.67 7.04 14.42
CA ILE A 142 9.78 7.44 13.01
C ILE A 142 10.08 8.94 12.97
N ASN A 143 11.29 9.30 12.56
CA ASN A 143 11.72 10.69 12.47
C ASN A 143 11.86 11.13 11.01
N GLY A 144 11.47 12.38 10.72
CA GLY A 144 11.59 12.99 9.40
C GLY A 144 10.81 14.30 9.29
N PRO A 145 11.11 15.14 8.29
CA PRO A 145 10.37 16.37 8.01
C PRO A 145 8.88 16.13 7.77
N THR A 146 8.08 17.17 7.91
CA THR A 146 6.65 17.13 7.57
C THR A 146 6.46 16.79 6.09
N GLY A 147 5.48 15.94 5.79
CA GLY A 147 5.17 15.52 4.41
C GLY A 147 6.03 14.39 3.86
N THR A 148 6.99 13.82 4.63
CA THR A 148 7.87 12.72 4.15
C THR A 148 7.22 11.34 4.20
N GLY A 149 5.97 11.22 4.64
CA GLY A 149 5.24 9.96 4.67
C GLY A 149 5.44 9.13 5.95
N LYS A 150 5.72 9.75 7.09
CA LYS A 150 5.84 9.07 8.40
C LYS A 150 4.65 8.16 8.71
N GLU A 151 3.43 8.66 8.47
CA GLU A 151 2.19 7.90 8.67
C GLU A 151 2.09 6.69 7.71
N VAL A 152 2.57 6.84 6.46
CA VAL A 152 2.62 5.72 5.50
C VAL A 152 3.51 4.60 6.01
N VAL A 153 4.68 4.95 6.57
CA VAL A 153 5.60 3.97 7.17
C VAL A 153 4.97 3.30 8.39
N ALA A 154 4.31 4.06 9.26
CA ALA A 154 3.63 3.52 10.45
C ALA A 154 2.51 2.53 10.07
N ASN A 155 1.66 2.91 9.12
CA ASN A 155 0.63 2.01 8.57
C ASN A 155 1.25 0.75 7.95
N TYR A 156 2.36 0.88 7.22
CA TYR A 156 3.04 -0.27 6.61
C TYR A 156 3.60 -1.23 7.67
N ILE A 157 4.16 -0.71 8.76
CA ILE A 157 4.63 -1.52 9.89
C ILE A 157 3.45 -2.29 10.49
N HIS A 158 2.34 -1.62 10.78
CA HIS A 158 1.13 -2.26 11.31
C HIS A 158 0.60 -3.35 10.37
N ASP A 159 0.39 -3.04 9.09
CA ASP A 159 -0.16 -3.96 8.08
C ASP A 159 0.71 -5.22 7.87
N ASN A 160 1.99 -5.19 8.24
CA ASN A 160 2.93 -6.32 8.14
C ASN A 160 3.29 -6.94 9.51
N SER A 161 2.68 -6.50 10.60
CA SER A 161 2.90 -7.02 11.94
C SER A 161 1.96 -8.18 12.29
N SER A 162 2.21 -8.84 13.42
CA SER A 162 1.28 -9.81 14.00
C SER A 162 -0.07 -9.20 14.43
N ARG A 163 -0.17 -7.86 14.45
CA ARG A 163 -1.34 -7.08 14.87
C ARG A 163 -2.13 -6.50 13.70
N ALA A 164 -1.83 -6.90 12.45
CA ALA A 164 -2.42 -6.33 11.22
C ALA A 164 -3.96 -6.39 11.17
N GLU A 165 -4.57 -7.39 11.82
CA GLU A 165 -6.02 -7.55 11.91
C GLU A 165 -6.64 -6.83 13.12
N ASN A 166 -5.81 -6.24 13.99
CA ASN A 166 -6.23 -5.53 15.17
C ASN A 166 -6.34 -4.01 14.91
N PRO A 167 -6.90 -3.21 15.84
CA PRO A 167 -7.07 -1.77 15.64
C PRO A 167 -5.74 -1.04 15.38
N PHE A 168 -5.72 -0.16 14.36
CA PHE A 168 -4.72 0.88 14.18
C PHE A 168 -5.34 2.22 14.55
N VAL A 169 -4.87 2.81 15.63
CA VAL A 169 -5.37 4.09 16.16
C VAL A 169 -4.30 5.15 16.00
N ALA A 170 -4.57 6.17 15.18
CA ALA A 170 -3.67 7.29 14.97
C ALA A 170 -4.18 8.54 15.66
N VAL A 171 -3.30 9.24 16.36
CA VAL A 171 -3.57 10.49 17.06
C VAL A 171 -2.54 11.52 16.67
N ASN A 172 -2.99 12.67 16.20
CA ASN A 172 -2.12 13.83 16.01
C ASN A 172 -2.13 14.67 17.29
N CYS A 173 -1.00 14.67 18.02
CA CYS A 173 -0.88 15.38 19.29
C CYS A 173 -0.96 16.91 19.14
N ALA A 174 -0.56 17.45 17.99
CA ALA A 174 -0.66 18.88 17.72
C ALA A 174 -2.11 19.35 17.44
N ALA A 175 -2.99 18.44 17.04
CA ALA A 175 -4.38 18.80 16.74
C ALA A 175 -5.30 18.84 17.97
N ILE A 176 -4.83 18.40 19.13
CA ILE A 176 -5.61 18.32 20.36
C ILE A 176 -5.15 19.39 21.35
N PRO A 177 -6.08 20.19 21.91
CA PRO A 177 -5.72 21.14 22.95
C PRO A 177 -5.04 20.44 24.14
N GLU A 178 -3.97 21.07 24.67
CA GLU A 178 -3.13 20.50 25.74
C GLU A 178 -3.94 20.01 26.96
N ASN A 179 -4.92 20.81 27.38
CA ASN A 179 -5.79 20.50 28.53
C ASN A 179 -6.75 19.32 28.30
N MET A 180 -6.93 18.88 27.04
CA MET A 180 -7.77 17.73 26.69
C MET A 180 -6.96 16.48 26.36
N LEU A 181 -5.67 16.65 26.00
CA LEU A 181 -4.84 15.57 25.47
C LEU A 181 -4.71 14.42 26.49
N GLU A 182 -4.52 14.72 27.77
CA GLU A 182 -4.44 13.71 28.82
C GLU A 182 -5.73 12.89 28.93
N ALA A 183 -6.88 13.57 28.96
CA ALA A 183 -8.19 12.91 29.07
C ALA A 183 -8.51 12.06 27.82
N ILE A 184 -8.07 12.48 26.65
CA ILE A 184 -8.25 11.74 25.41
C ILE A 184 -7.34 10.52 25.36
N LEU A 185 -6.08 10.64 25.75
CA LEU A 185 -5.11 9.54 25.72
C LEU A 185 -5.44 8.47 26.76
N PHE A 186 -5.60 8.87 28.03
CA PHE A 186 -5.72 7.94 29.16
C PHE A 186 -7.15 7.68 29.59
N GLY A 187 -8.10 8.51 29.11
CA GLY A 187 -9.50 8.45 29.53
C GLY A 187 -9.79 9.27 30.79
N HIS A 188 -11.07 9.35 31.15
CA HIS A 188 -11.52 10.04 32.34
C HIS A 188 -12.81 9.44 32.88
N GLU A 189 -13.04 9.56 34.17
CA GLU A 189 -14.28 9.21 34.82
C GLU A 189 -15.33 10.32 34.64
N LYS A 190 -16.61 9.94 34.72
CA LYS A 190 -17.69 10.91 34.66
C LYS A 190 -17.54 11.93 35.80
N GLY A 191 -17.60 13.22 35.47
CA GLY A 191 -17.52 14.31 36.47
C GLY A 191 -16.09 14.70 36.87
N SER A 192 -15.04 14.15 36.25
CA SER A 192 -13.64 14.46 36.59
C SER A 192 -13.22 15.89 36.25
N PHE A 193 -13.91 16.55 35.34
CA PHE A 193 -13.72 17.97 34.99
C PHE A 193 -15.01 18.58 34.41
N THR A 194 -15.04 19.90 34.30
CA THR A 194 -16.21 20.65 33.77
C THR A 194 -16.43 20.25 32.30
N GLY A 195 -17.53 19.55 32.03
CA GLY A 195 -17.84 19.00 30.69
C GLY A 195 -17.68 17.47 30.55
N ALA A 196 -17.16 16.78 31.55
CA ALA A 196 -17.07 15.31 31.58
C ALA A 196 -18.45 14.67 31.88
N SER A 197 -19.38 14.77 30.93
CA SER A 197 -20.75 14.24 31.09
C SER A 197 -20.81 12.71 31.10
N ASN A 198 -19.87 12.05 30.43
CA ASN A 198 -19.73 10.59 30.34
C ASN A 198 -18.29 10.17 30.61
N ALA A 199 -18.09 8.94 31.11
CA ALA A 199 -16.77 8.35 31.21
C ALA A 199 -16.21 8.02 29.82
N ASN A 200 -14.90 8.19 29.60
CA ASN A 200 -14.21 7.80 28.39
C ASN A 200 -13.03 6.89 28.73
N LYS A 201 -12.92 5.76 28.02
CA LYS A 201 -11.87 4.75 28.27
C LYS A 201 -10.48 5.18 27.79
N GLY A 202 -10.39 6.23 26.96
CA GLY A 202 -9.15 6.71 26.38
C GLY A 202 -8.65 5.90 25.18
N ILE A 203 -7.76 6.53 24.43
CA ILE A 203 -7.23 5.99 23.17
C ILE A 203 -6.30 4.80 23.40
N PHE A 204 -5.53 4.79 24.50
CA PHE A 204 -4.69 3.64 24.84
C PHE A 204 -5.49 2.34 24.95
N ARG A 205 -6.67 2.39 25.58
CA ARG A 205 -7.55 1.21 25.63
C ARG A 205 -8.21 0.89 24.29
N ALA A 206 -8.47 1.90 23.47
CA ALA A 206 -9.02 1.68 22.14
C ALA A 206 -8.01 1.00 21.19
N ALA A 207 -6.72 1.22 21.42
CA ALA A 207 -5.62 0.61 20.67
C ALA A 207 -5.13 -0.72 21.28
N ASP A 208 -5.80 -1.20 22.34
CA ASP A 208 -5.38 -2.44 23.03
C ASP A 208 -5.34 -3.62 22.05
N THR A 209 -4.31 -4.46 22.19
CA THR A 209 -3.97 -5.56 21.26
C THR A 209 -3.54 -5.12 19.84
N GLY A 210 -3.74 -3.84 19.50
CA GLY A 210 -3.46 -3.24 18.20
C GLY A 210 -2.18 -2.41 18.17
N THR A 211 -2.23 -1.30 17.45
CA THR A 211 -1.12 -0.34 17.30
C THR A 211 -1.63 1.09 17.54
N LEU A 212 -0.91 1.84 18.37
CA LEU A 212 -1.14 3.27 18.57
C LEU A 212 -0.04 4.07 17.85
N LEU A 213 -0.43 4.97 16.96
CA LEU A 213 0.44 5.97 16.37
C LEU A 213 0.21 7.32 17.07
N LEU A 214 1.25 7.85 17.68
CA LEU A 214 1.29 9.22 18.18
C LEU A 214 2.08 10.09 17.20
N ASP A 215 1.35 10.83 16.36
CA ASP A 215 1.97 11.76 15.40
C ASP A 215 2.25 13.11 16.07
N GLU A 216 3.29 13.81 15.59
CA GLU A 216 3.76 15.10 16.13
C GLU A 216 3.97 15.04 17.67
N ILE A 217 4.62 13.97 18.15
CA ILE A 217 4.86 13.74 19.59
C ILE A 217 5.70 14.85 20.24
N SER A 218 6.47 15.61 19.47
CA SER A 218 7.22 16.80 19.92
C SER A 218 6.33 17.90 20.49
N GLU A 219 5.07 17.97 20.02
CA GLU A 219 4.09 18.96 20.49
C GLU A 219 3.38 18.55 21.80
N MET A 220 3.68 17.34 22.29
CA MET A 220 3.12 16.86 23.55
C MET A 220 3.82 17.53 24.74
N PRO A 221 3.06 18.02 25.76
CA PRO A 221 3.64 18.55 26.98
C PRO A 221 4.57 17.56 27.67
N LEU A 222 5.71 18.05 28.19
CA LEU A 222 6.71 17.21 28.87
C LEU A 222 6.12 16.39 30.02
N SER A 223 5.15 16.95 30.73
CA SER A 223 4.42 16.26 31.80
C SER A 223 3.66 15.01 31.31
N LEU A 224 3.16 15.04 30.08
CA LEU A 224 2.49 13.90 29.44
C LEU A 224 3.48 12.92 28.81
N GLN A 225 4.60 13.41 28.25
CA GLN A 225 5.65 12.54 27.74
C GLN A 225 6.21 11.64 28.84
N ALA A 226 6.31 12.14 30.08
CA ALA A 226 6.76 11.37 31.23
C ALA A 226 5.77 10.26 31.69
N LYS A 227 4.52 10.31 31.22
CA LYS A 227 3.49 9.29 31.51
C LYS A 227 3.43 8.18 30.47
N LEU A 228 4.08 8.37 29.32
CA LEU A 228 4.23 7.40 28.25
C LEU A 228 5.42 6.47 28.49
#